data_ecbdb1d0d7dbf410729c3912fa2509ba
#
_entry.id   ecbdb1d0d7dbf410729c3912fa2509ba
#
_cell.length_a   1.000
_cell.length_b   1.000
_cell.length_c   1.000
_cell.angle_alpha   90.00
_cell.angle_beta   90.00
_cell.angle_gamma   90.00
#
_symmetry.space_group_name_H-M   'P 1'
#
loop_
_entity.id
_entity.type
_entity.pdbx_description
1 polymer ?
#
loop_
_entity_poly.entity_id
_entity_poly.type
_entity_poly.pdbx_seq_one_letter_code
_entity_poly.pdbx_strand_id
1 'polypeptide(L)'
;MSDNPYPQDIIIAKLLPFPNKSKIINAIEYENSKIRNFAVMATTKHFKNIKGYSDYRTIIQCFAVFKEINSRWNYVSDPKAHDYIATATESLLYFSGDCDDHSILMAASIRAIGGTPRLIHTKGHIYPEILIGSQADLEKVNFLIKNVLFPIESKDKKLFYHVDERGQIWMNLD
;
A
#
# COMPACT_ATOMS: atom_id res chain seq x y z
N MET A 1 22.53 10.87 2.43
CA MET A 1 21.78 11.41 1.28
C MET A 1 20.57 10.51 1.12
N SER A 2 19.36 11.08 1.11
CA SER A 2 18.14 10.29 0.95
C SER A 2 18.13 9.71 -0.47
N ASP A 3 18.10 8.40 -0.57
CA ASP A 3 17.91 7.69 -1.85
C ASP A 3 16.45 7.81 -2.34
N ASN A 4 15.80 8.94 -2.07
CA ASN A 4 14.50 9.22 -2.64
C ASN A 4 14.68 9.45 -4.14
N PRO A 5 14.28 8.50 -5.00
CA PRO A 5 14.44 8.64 -6.46
C PRO A 5 13.56 9.76 -7.03
N TYR A 6 12.61 10.24 -6.24
CA TYR A 6 11.77 11.39 -6.55
C TYR A 6 12.06 12.48 -5.51
N PRO A 7 12.79 13.55 -5.84
CA PRO A 7 12.85 14.75 -5.01
C PRO A 7 11.43 15.17 -4.63
N GLN A 8 11.23 15.58 -3.40
CA GLN A 8 9.90 15.93 -2.88
C GLN A 8 9.17 16.95 -3.78
N ASP A 9 9.91 17.90 -4.33
CA ASP A 9 9.40 18.92 -5.26
C ASP A 9 8.81 18.31 -6.53
N ILE A 10 9.43 17.26 -7.07
CA ILE A 10 8.93 16.57 -8.27
C ILE A 10 7.68 15.77 -7.94
N ILE A 11 7.63 15.12 -6.76
CA ILE A 11 6.44 14.40 -6.33
C ILE A 11 5.28 15.38 -6.12
N ILE A 12 5.49 16.47 -5.40
CA ILE A 12 4.47 17.51 -5.16
C ILE A 12 3.97 18.10 -6.48
N ALA A 13 4.87 18.39 -7.42
CA ALA A 13 4.49 18.94 -8.73
C ALA A 13 3.70 17.94 -9.59
N LYS A 14 3.79 16.64 -9.32
CA LYS A 14 3.06 15.58 -10.04
C LYS A 14 1.79 15.11 -9.34
N LEU A 15 1.59 15.46 -8.08
CA LEU A 15 0.39 15.13 -7.34
C LEU A 15 -0.77 15.98 -7.86
N LEU A 16 -1.90 15.32 -8.10
CA LEU A 16 -3.13 15.94 -8.56
C LEU A 16 -4.20 15.84 -7.47
N PRO A 17 -5.18 16.76 -7.45
CA PRO A 17 -6.36 16.61 -6.63
C PRO A 17 -7.05 15.27 -6.92
N PHE A 18 -7.59 14.61 -5.89
CA PHE A 18 -8.30 13.35 -6.08
C PHE A 18 -9.60 13.54 -6.87
N PRO A 19 -9.76 12.87 -8.02
CA PRO A 19 -11.06 12.79 -8.67
C PRO A 19 -11.99 11.93 -7.79
N ASN A 20 -13.26 12.27 -7.76
CA ASN A 20 -14.28 11.48 -7.03
C ASN A 20 -13.90 11.14 -5.57
N LYS A 21 -13.24 12.06 -4.86
CA LYS A 21 -12.70 11.84 -3.51
C LYS A 21 -13.70 11.20 -2.54
N SER A 22 -14.93 11.68 -2.50
CA SER A 22 -15.98 11.15 -1.60
C SER A 22 -16.33 9.70 -1.94
N LYS A 23 -16.38 9.36 -3.23
CA LYS A 23 -16.68 8.01 -3.70
C LYS A 23 -15.56 7.04 -3.32
N ILE A 24 -14.31 7.45 -3.51
CA ILE A 24 -13.12 6.65 -3.11
C ILE A 24 -13.10 6.44 -1.59
N ILE A 25 -13.32 7.48 -0.79
CA ILE A 25 -13.36 7.37 0.68
C ILE A 25 -14.44 6.38 1.11
N ASN A 26 -15.64 6.46 0.55
CA ASN A 26 -16.73 5.54 0.86
C ASN A 26 -16.45 4.09 0.42
N ALA A 27 -15.68 3.91 -0.66
CA ALA A 27 -15.32 2.59 -1.17
C ALA A 27 -14.28 1.84 -0.32
N ILE A 28 -13.54 2.53 0.56
CA ILE A 28 -12.47 1.92 1.38
C ILE A 28 -13.01 0.94 2.43
N GLU A 29 -14.21 1.01 2.89
CA GLU A 29 -14.92 0.04 3.75
C GLU A 29 -14.05 -0.72 4.80
N TYR A 30 -13.03 -0.09 5.38
CA TYR A 30 -12.05 -0.75 6.25
C TYR A 30 -12.65 -1.37 7.53
N GLU A 31 -13.84 -0.94 7.94
CA GLU A 31 -14.57 -1.49 9.09
C GLU A 31 -15.37 -2.76 8.74
N ASN A 32 -15.50 -3.08 7.45
CA ASN A 32 -16.21 -4.25 7.00
C ASN A 32 -15.52 -5.53 7.50
N SER A 33 -16.31 -6.45 8.09
CA SER A 33 -15.78 -7.68 8.67
C SER A 33 -15.08 -8.59 7.65
N LYS A 34 -15.51 -8.60 6.39
CA LYS A 34 -14.85 -9.36 5.32
C LYS A 34 -13.44 -8.84 5.05
N ILE A 35 -13.27 -7.52 4.99
CA ILE A 35 -11.97 -6.87 4.82
C ILE A 35 -11.05 -7.18 6.01
N ARG A 36 -11.56 -7.02 7.23
CA ARG A 36 -10.79 -7.34 8.44
C ARG A 36 -10.38 -8.82 8.48
N ASN A 37 -11.30 -9.73 8.22
CA ASN A 37 -11.01 -11.17 8.22
C ASN A 37 -9.96 -11.54 7.18
N PHE A 38 -10.05 -10.98 5.99
CA PHE A 38 -9.04 -11.13 4.95
C PHE A 38 -7.67 -10.61 5.39
N ALA A 39 -7.60 -9.38 5.91
CA ALA A 39 -6.34 -8.78 6.36
C ALA A 39 -5.68 -9.59 7.49
N VAL A 40 -6.46 -10.04 8.48
CA VAL A 40 -5.97 -10.91 9.55
C VAL A 40 -5.48 -12.25 8.99
N MET A 41 -6.21 -12.86 8.06
CA MET A 41 -5.78 -14.10 7.40
C MET A 41 -4.43 -13.90 6.69
N ALA A 42 -4.24 -12.79 5.97
CA ALA A 42 -2.97 -12.50 5.30
C ALA A 42 -1.81 -12.40 6.30
N THR A 43 -2.01 -11.79 7.47
CA THR A 43 -0.98 -11.68 8.52
C THR A 43 -0.64 -13.01 9.17
N THR A 44 -1.54 -13.97 9.19
CA THR A 44 -1.29 -15.32 9.69
C THR A 44 -0.66 -16.25 8.65
N LYS A 45 -0.93 -15.98 7.38
CA LYS A 45 -0.37 -16.75 6.26
C LYS A 45 1.08 -16.36 5.96
N HIS A 46 1.39 -15.06 6.00
CA HIS A 46 2.69 -14.53 5.64
C HIS A 46 3.40 -13.91 6.84
N PHE A 47 4.70 -14.15 6.97
CA PHE A 47 5.60 -13.48 7.90
C PHE A 47 5.30 -13.65 9.41
N LYS A 48 4.39 -14.54 9.80
CA LYS A 48 3.99 -14.73 11.21
C LYS A 48 5.13 -15.13 12.15
N ASN A 49 6.15 -15.79 11.62
CA ASN A 49 7.25 -16.37 12.41
C ASN A 49 8.50 -15.48 12.44
N ILE A 50 8.45 -14.26 11.89
CA ILE A 50 9.59 -13.35 11.91
C ILE A 50 9.83 -12.86 13.33
N LYS A 51 11.06 -13.05 13.82
CA LYS A 51 11.50 -12.65 15.16
C LYS A 51 12.49 -11.49 15.07
N GLY A 52 12.63 -10.76 16.16
CA GLY A 52 13.63 -9.69 16.29
C GLY A 52 13.22 -8.32 15.75
N TYR A 53 11.97 -8.16 15.32
CA TYR A 53 11.44 -6.91 14.74
C TYR A 53 10.13 -6.48 15.40
N SER A 54 10.05 -6.58 16.73
CA SER A 54 8.81 -6.27 17.50
C SER A 54 8.29 -4.85 17.26
N ASP A 55 9.19 -3.87 17.14
CA ASP A 55 8.85 -2.46 16.89
C ASP A 55 8.25 -2.21 15.49
N TYR A 56 8.49 -3.14 14.56
CA TYR A 56 8.00 -3.07 13.18
C TYR A 56 6.90 -4.08 12.88
N ARG A 57 6.28 -4.67 13.91
CA ARG A 57 5.27 -5.71 13.74
C ARG A 57 4.10 -5.28 12.84
N THR A 58 3.55 -4.10 13.06
CA THR A 58 2.45 -3.57 12.21
C THR A 58 2.90 -3.40 10.77
N ILE A 59 4.12 -2.92 10.53
CA ILE A 59 4.68 -2.78 9.20
C ILE A 59 4.84 -4.14 8.52
N ILE A 60 5.34 -5.14 9.21
CA ILE A 60 5.45 -6.52 8.70
C ILE A 60 4.07 -7.06 8.32
N GLN A 61 3.05 -6.81 9.14
CA GLN A 61 1.67 -7.20 8.86
C GLN A 61 1.11 -6.48 7.63
N CYS A 62 1.43 -5.20 7.44
CA CYS A 62 1.05 -4.47 6.22
C CYS A 62 1.69 -5.08 4.98
N PHE A 63 2.95 -5.50 5.05
CA PHE A 63 3.61 -6.21 3.95
C PHE A 63 3.08 -7.63 3.73
N ALA A 64 2.55 -8.28 4.75
CA ALA A 64 1.82 -9.55 4.58
C ALA A 64 0.54 -9.36 3.75
N VAL A 65 -0.21 -8.29 4.02
CA VAL A 65 -1.37 -7.88 3.22
C VAL A 65 -0.96 -7.54 1.79
N PHE A 66 0.07 -6.73 1.63
CA PHE A 66 0.64 -6.39 0.32
C PHE A 66 0.99 -7.64 -0.50
N LYS A 67 1.69 -8.60 0.11
CA LYS A 67 2.05 -9.86 -0.54
C LYS A 67 0.82 -10.66 -0.96
N GLU A 68 -0.17 -10.77 -0.10
CA GLU A 68 -1.38 -11.54 -0.39
C GLU A 68 -2.19 -10.91 -1.53
N ILE A 69 -2.39 -9.60 -1.51
CA ILE A 69 -3.14 -8.90 -2.57
C ILE A 69 -2.39 -9.03 -3.90
N ASN A 70 -1.12 -8.65 -3.95
CA ASN A 70 -0.37 -8.63 -5.21
C ASN A 70 -0.17 -10.03 -5.81
N SER A 71 -0.09 -11.08 -4.99
CA SER A 71 0.00 -12.45 -5.50
C SER A 71 -1.28 -12.94 -6.17
N ARG A 72 -2.41 -12.29 -5.94
CA ARG A 72 -3.73 -12.69 -6.44
C ARG A 72 -4.32 -11.68 -7.41
N TRP A 73 -3.81 -10.45 -7.44
CA TRP A 73 -4.39 -9.37 -8.23
C TRP A 73 -4.23 -9.61 -9.73
N ASN A 74 -5.33 -9.43 -10.44
CA ASN A 74 -5.38 -9.44 -11.89
C ASN A 74 -5.82 -8.06 -12.39
N TYR A 75 -4.93 -7.37 -13.08
CA TYR A 75 -5.23 -6.03 -13.59
C TYR A 75 -6.22 -6.08 -14.76
N VAL A 76 -7.32 -5.36 -14.62
CA VAL A 76 -8.37 -5.24 -15.62
C VAL A 76 -8.73 -3.76 -15.74
N SER A 77 -8.46 -3.17 -16.90
CA SER A 77 -8.83 -1.77 -17.15
C SER A 77 -10.34 -1.62 -17.32
N ASP A 78 -10.87 -0.52 -16.82
CA ASP A 78 -12.23 -0.12 -17.07
C ASP A 78 -12.54 0.09 -18.55
N PRO A 79 -13.78 -0.18 -19.00
CA PRO A 79 -14.21 0.16 -20.34
C PRO A 79 -14.09 1.67 -20.57
N LYS A 80 -13.60 2.08 -21.76
CA LYS A 80 -13.26 3.47 -22.13
C LYS A 80 -14.35 4.54 -21.87
N ALA A 81 -15.58 4.16 -21.55
CA ALA A 81 -16.70 5.08 -21.34
C ALA A 81 -17.24 5.11 -19.90
N HIS A 82 -16.73 4.27 -19.01
CA HIS A 82 -17.26 4.12 -17.66
C HIS A 82 -16.12 3.90 -16.66
N ASP A 83 -15.82 4.95 -15.92
CA ASP A 83 -14.94 4.91 -14.75
C ASP A 83 -15.74 4.30 -13.57
N TYR A 84 -15.54 3.01 -13.31
CA TYR A 84 -16.20 2.29 -12.23
C TYR A 84 -15.24 2.15 -11.05
N ILE A 85 -15.59 2.70 -9.91
CA ILE A 85 -14.82 2.55 -8.67
C ILE A 85 -15.47 1.45 -7.83
N ALA A 86 -14.82 0.28 -7.78
CA ALA A 86 -15.27 -0.83 -6.96
C ALA A 86 -15.07 -0.55 -5.47
N THR A 87 -15.96 -1.07 -4.63
CA THR A 87 -15.72 -1.08 -3.19
C THR A 87 -14.62 -2.09 -2.83
N ALA A 88 -13.99 -1.91 -1.66
CA ALA A 88 -12.99 -2.87 -1.19
C ALA A 88 -13.54 -4.30 -1.09
N THR A 89 -14.80 -4.45 -0.70
CA THR A 89 -15.46 -5.77 -0.63
C THR A 89 -15.71 -6.39 -1.99
N GLU A 90 -16.02 -5.60 -3.00
CA GLU A 90 -16.14 -6.08 -4.40
C GLU A 90 -14.78 -6.53 -4.93
N SER A 91 -13.75 -5.69 -4.77
CA SER A 91 -12.37 -6.02 -5.17
C SER A 91 -11.85 -7.25 -4.45
N LEU A 92 -12.19 -7.43 -3.17
CA LEU A 92 -11.84 -8.63 -2.40
C LEU A 92 -12.48 -9.90 -2.96
N LEU A 93 -13.68 -9.79 -3.52
CA LEU A 93 -14.38 -10.95 -4.08
C LEU A 93 -13.73 -11.47 -5.36
N TYR A 94 -13.26 -10.57 -6.22
CA TYR A 94 -12.76 -10.91 -7.55
C TYR A 94 -11.24 -10.86 -7.68
N PHE A 95 -10.54 -10.12 -6.83
CA PHE A 95 -9.10 -9.79 -6.94
C PHE A 95 -8.73 -9.30 -8.34
N SER A 96 -9.57 -8.42 -8.88
CA SER A 96 -9.37 -7.82 -10.21
C SER A 96 -9.94 -6.41 -10.25
N GLY A 97 -9.36 -5.58 -11.07
CA GLY A 97 -9.72 -4.18 -11.26
C GLY A 97 -8.53 -3.39 -11.79
N ASP A 98 -8.66 -2.10 -11.85
CA ASP A 98 -7.56 -1.22 -12.24
C ASP A 98 -6.80 -0.62 -11.03
N CYS A 99 -6.13 0.50 -11.21
CA CYS A 99 -5.22 1.05 -10.18
C CYS A 99 -5.97 1.61 -8.97
N ASP A 100 -7.16 2.16 -9.12
CA ASP A 100 -7.94 2.68 -7.99
C ASP A 100 -8.57 1.55 -7.18
N ASP A 101 -9.10 0.52 -7.81
CA ASP A 101 -9.66 -0.66 -7.15
C ASP A 101 -8.59 -1.40 -6.31
N HIS A 102 -7.40 -1.60 -6.90
CA HIS A 102 -6.25 -2.16 -6.19
C HIS A 102 -5.86 -1.32 -4.98
N SER A 103 -5.77 0.00 -5.18
CA SER A 103 -5.37 0.94 -4.14
C SER A 103 -6.39 1.02 -3.00
N ILE A 104 -7.68 0.99 -3.32
CA ILE A 104 -8.78 0.97 -2.36
C ILE A 104 -8.73 -0.30 -1.50
N LEU A 105 -8.60 -1.48 -2.11
CA LEU A 105 -8.50 -2.74 -1.38
C LEU A 105 -7.25 -2.77 -0.48
N MET A 106 -6.11 -2.30 -0.99
CA MET A 106 -4.86 -2.22 -0.22
C MET A 106 -5.01 -1.31 0.99
N ALA A 107 -5.51 -0.09 0.79
CA ALA A 107 -5.72 0.87 1.87
C ALA A 107 -6.71 0.36 2.92
N ALA A 108 -7.83 -0.22 2.50
CA ALA A 108 -8.83 -0.79 3.39
C ALA A 108 -8.25 -1.90 4.27
N SER A 109 -7.54 -2.84 3.66
CA SER A 109 -6.96 -3.99 4.35
C SER A 109 -5.85 -3.59 5.33
N ILE A 110 -4.98 -2.66 4.95
CA ILE A 110 -3.93 -2.11 5.81
C ILE A 110 -4.54 -1.37 7.00
N ARG A 111 -5.55 -0.54 6.76
CA ARG A 111 -6.24 0.19 7.84
C ARG A 111 -6.91 -0.76 8.82
N ALA A 112 -7.52 -1.82 8.33
CA ALA A 112 -8.23 -2.81 9.15
C ALA A 112 -7.33 -3.53 10.17
N ILE A 113 -6.03 -3.58 9.94
CA ILE A 113 -5.03 -4.18 10.87
C ILE A 113 -4.19 -3.14 11.62
N GLY A 114 -4.58 -1.87 11.58
CA GLY A 114 -3.93 -0.80 12.34
C GLY A 114 -2.76 -0.12 11.63
N GLY A 115 -2.51 -0.39 10.36
CA GLY A 115 -1.57 0.36 9.55
C GLY A 115 -2.13 1.74 9.18
N THR A 116 -1.26 2.62 8.72
CA THR A 116 -1.61 3.97 8.28
C THR A 116 -1.36 4.11 6.78
N PRO A 117 -2.37 3.81 5.94
CA PRO A 117 -2.26 3.98 4.50
C PRO A 117 -2.64 5.39 4.07
N ARG A 118 -2.20 5.76 2.87
CA ARG A 118 -2.74 6.89 2.11
C ARG A 118 -2.76 6.55 0.63
N LEU A 119 -3.59 7.24 -0.12
CA LEU A 119 -3.65 7.12 -1.58
C LEU A 119 -3.02 8.35 -2.22
N ILE A 120 -2.26 8.12 -3.26
CA ILE A 120 -1.59 9.15 -4.06
C ILE A 120 -2.20 9.14 -5.46
N HIS A 121 -2.57 10.32 -5.95
CA HIS A 121 -3.05 10.52 -7.31
C HIS A 121 -2.02 11.28 -8.14
N THR A 122 -1.68 10.72 -9.27
CA THR A 122 -0.83 11.34 -10.30
C THR A 122 -1.55 11.28 -11.65
N LYS A 123 -0.95 11.83 -12.69
CA LYS A 123 -1.56 11.80 -14.02
C LYS A 123 -1.79 10.36 -14.50
N GLY A 124 -3.05 9.95 -14.51
CA GLY A 124 -3.49 8.65 -15.00
C GLY A 124 -3.17 7.48 -14.07
N HIS A 125 -2.84 7.72 -12.81
CA HIS A 125 -2.51 6.65 -11.87
C HIS A 125 -2.85 7.00 -10.43
N ILE A 126 -3.39 6.03 -9.69
CA ILE A 126 -3.60 6.06 -8.25
C ILE A 126 -2.83 4.89 -7.65
N TYR A 127 -2.10 5.13 -6.56
CA TYR A 127 -1.37 4.08 -5.86
C TYR A 127 -1.38 4.30 -4.34
N PRO A 128 -1.24 3.21 -3.55
CA PRO A 128 -1.20 3.30 -2.10
C PRO A 128 0.22 3.49 -1.58
N GLU A 129 0.34 4.18 -0.45
CA GLU A 129 1.53 4.25 0.37
C GLU A 129 1.21 3.91 1.81
N ILE A 130 2.19 3.42 2.55
CA ILE A 130 2.08 3.22 3.99
C ILE A 130 3.09 4.08 4.77
N LEU A 131 2.67 4.58 5.91
CA LEU A 131 3.55 5.23 6.86
C LEU A 131 4.45 4.19 7.54
N ILE A 132 5.77 4.35 7.43
CA ILE A 132 6.74 3.43 8.05
C ILE A 132 7.45 4.01 9.26
N GLY A 133 7.32 5.30 9.52
CA GLY A 133 7.95 5.99 10.62
C GLY A 133 8.73 7.22 10.21
N SER A 134 9.84 7.48 10.87
CA SER A 134 10.75 8.60 10.62
C SER A 134 11.95 8.18 9.75
N GLN A 135 12.84 9.13 9.48
CA GLN A 135 14.12 8.87 8.80
C GLN A 135 14.97 7.82 9.56
N ALA A 136 14.87 7.75 10.88
CA ALA A 136 15.57 6.74 11.67
C ALA A 136 15.08 5.31 11.43
N ASP A 137 13.84 5.15 10.99
CA ASP A 137 13.24 3.84 10.70
C ASP A 137 13.55 3.35 9.29
N LEU A 138 13.84 4.26 8.38
CA LEU A 138 13.97 3.98 6.95
C LEU A 138 15.01 2.88 6.65
N GLU A 139 16.19 2.98 7.24
CA GLU A 139 17.28 2.03 7.02
C GLU A 139 16.90 0.62 7.50
N LYS A 140 16.31 0.54 8.69
CA LYS A 140 15.85 -0.74 9.27
C LYS A 140 14.72 -1.36 8.47
N VAL A 141 13.75 -0.55 8.04
CA VAL A 141 12.64 -1.03 7.23
C VAL A 141 13.12 -1.46 5.83
N ASN A 142 14.03 -0.72 5.21
CA ASN A 142 14.64 -1.12 3.94
C ASN A 142 15.38 -2.45 4.07
N PHE A 143 16.17 -2.64 5.13
CA PHE A 143 16.84 -3.91 5.40
C PHE A 143 15.82 -5.04 5.58
N LEU A 144 14.78 -4.81 6.38
CA LEU A 144 13.71 -5.76 6.62
C LEU A 144 13.02 -6.21 5.32
N ILE A 145 12.64 -5.26 4.47
CA ILE A 145 12.02 -5.57 3.17
C ILE A 145 12.96 -6.37 2.29
N LYS A 146 14.19 -5.91 2.12
CA LYS A 146 15.13 -6.48 1.15
C LYS A 146 15.75 -7.80 1.57
N ASN A 147 15.92 -8.02 2.86
CA ASN A 147 16.67 -9.19 3.34
C ASN A 147 15.81 -10.23 4.08
N VAL A 148 14.63 -9.83 4.54
CA VAL A 148 13.78 -10.70 5.36
C VAL A 148 12.44 -11.00 4.71
N LEU A 149 11.72 -9.97 4.26
CA LEU A 149 10.35 -10.14 3.73
C LEU A 149 10.34 -10.55 2.25
N PHE A 150 11.14 -9.87 1.43
CA PHE A 150 11.14 -10.03 -0.04
C PHE A 150 12.56 -10.14 -0.62
N PRO A 151 13.39 -11.06 -0.12
CA PRO A 151 14.80 -11.12 -0.54
C PRO A 151 14.99 -11.44 -2.03
N ILE A 152 14.06 -12.15 -2.62
CA ILE A 152 14.10 -12.52 -4.04
C ILE A 152 13.43 -11.45 -4.89
N GLU A 153 12.21 -11.03 -4.51
CA GLU A 153 11.37 -10.10 -5.26
C GLU A 153 11.95 -8.69 -5.30
N SER A 154 12.69 -8.29 -4.26
CA SER A 154 13.32 -6.97 -4.15
C SER A 154 14.77 -6.92 -4.64
N LYS A 155 15.32 -8.06 -5.08
CA LYS A 155 16.69 -8.11 -5.59
C LYS A 155 16.86 -7.13 -6.76
N ASP A 156 17.92 -6.32 -6.69
CA ASP A 156 18.25 -5.29 -7.68
C ASP A 156 17.18 -4.22 -7.92
N LYS A 157 16.13 -4.16 -7.09
CA LYS A 157 15.09 -3.14 -7.15
C LYS A 157 15.34 -2.04 -6.12
N LYS A 158 15.02 -0.81 -6.50
CA LYS A 158 14.93 0.31 -5.56
C LYS A 158 13.57 0.29 -4.87
N LEU A 159 13.56 0.61 -3.58
CA LEU A 159 12.33 0.87 -2.85
C LEU A 159 11.99 2.36 -2.99
N PHE A 160 10.78 2.64 -3.40
CA PHE A 160 10.29 3.99 -3.57
C PHE A 160 9.60 4.47 -2.30
N TYR A 161 9.95 5.66 -1.85
CA TYR A 161 9.34 6.29 -0.70
C TYR A 161 9.35 7.80 -0.87
N HIS A 162 8.56 8.49 -0.09
CA HIS A 162 8.69 9.92 0.01
C HIS A 162 8.62 10.41 1.46
N VAL A 163 9.19 11.57 1.70
CA VAL A 163 9.26 12.23 3.00
C VAL A 163 8.26 13.38 2.99
N ASP A 164 7.34 13.39 3.96
CA ASP A 164 6.39 14.49 4.08
C ASP A 164 6.98 15.69 4.84
N GLU A 165 6.21 16.77 4.95
CA GLU A 165 6.61 18.01 5.61
C GLU A 165 6.97 17.83 7.10
N ARG A 166 6.52 16.74 7.71
CA ARG A 166 6.79 16.39 9.11
C ARG A 166 7.99 15.46 9.27
N GLY A 167 8.68 15.13 8.16
CA GLY A 167 9.77 14.18 8.15
C GLY A 167 9.34 12.72 8.27
N GLN A 168 8.06 12.42 8.08
CA GLN A 168 7.54 11.05 8.07
C GLN A 168 7.80 10.38 6.72
N ILE A 169 8.16 9.11 6.78
CA ILE A 169 8.47 8.32 5.58
C ILE A 169 7.25 7.50 5.17
N TRP A 170 6.91 7.62 3.90
CA TRP A 170 5.82 6.91 3.26
C TRP A 170 6.36 5.98 2.17
N MET A 171 6.19 4.68 2.37
CA MET A 171 6.67 3.65 1.44
C MET A 171 5.61 3.37 0.38
N ASN A 172 6.03 3.39 -0.89
CA ASN A 172 5.17 3.06 -2.03
C ASN A 172 4.87 1.55 -2.04
N LEU A 173 3.60 1.21 -2.30
CA LEU A 173 3.09 -0.16 -2.39
C LEU A 173 2.51 -0.47 -3.80
N ASP A 174 2.97 0.24 -4.82
CA ASP A 174 2.55 -0.01 -6.21
C ASP A 174 3.34 -1.15 -6.88
#